data_b3cda439c759f3b88511df0d3f6e2b53
#
_entry.id   b3cda439c759f3b88511df0d3f6e2b53
#
_cell.length_a   1.000
_cell.length_b   1.000
_cell.length_c   1.000
_cell.angle_alpha   90.00
_cell.angle_beta   90.00
_cell.angle_gamma   90.00
#
_symmetry.space_group_name_H-M   'P 1'
#
loop_
_entity.id
_entity.type
_entity.pdbx_description
1 polymer ?
#
loop_
_entity_poly.entity_id
_entity_poly.type
_entity_poly.pdbx_seq_one_letter_code
_entity_poly.pdbx_strand_id
1 'polypeptide(L)'
;MLKINYHTSFKKDYKTIKKRGYNIKKLEKVIEILANEMQLPEQYKDHNLSGNYKGYRECHIEPDWLLIYKIENDIITLTLVHIGTHSDLFRK
;
A
#
# COMPACT_ATOMS: atom_id res chain seq x y z
N MET A 1 -10.67 10.05 10.37
CA MET A 1 -9.40 9.69 9.72
C MET A 1 -8.80 8.46 10.39
N LEU A 2 -8.35 7.50 9.61
CA LEU A 2 -7.74 6.28 10.15
C LEU A 2 -6.35 6.58 10.72
N LYS A 3 -5.98 5.87 11.76
CA LYS A 3 -4.59 5.87 12.23
C LYS A 3 -3.75 5.10 11.23
N ILE A 4 -2.52 5.53 11.00
CA ILE A 4 -1.63 4.84 10.06
C ILE A 4 -0.63 4.01 10.87
N ASN A 5 -0.62 2.71 10.59
CA ASN A 5 0.32 1.77 11.19
C ASN A 5 1.31 1.31 10.11
N TYR A 6 2.60 1.54 10.33
CA TYR A 6 3.64 1.16 9.38
C TYR A 6 4.23 -0.19 9.82
N HIS A 7 3.87 -1.24 9.10
CA HIS A 7 4.43 -2.56 9.37
C HIS A 7 5.94 -2.56 9.11
N THR A 8 6.67 -3.40 9.84
CA THR A 8 8.14 -3.47 9.68
C THR A 8 8.54 -3.74 8.23
N SER A 9 7.82 -4.63 7.54
CA SER A 9 8.10 -4.92 6.13
C SER A 9 7.93 -3.69 5.25
N PHE A 10 6.90 -2.88 5.52
CA PHE A 10 6.70 -1.64 4.78
C PHE A 10 7.87 -0.68 4.99
N LYS A 11 8.35 -0.55 6.22
CA LYS A 11 9.46 0.36 6.52
C LYS A 11 10.72 -0.02 5.75
N LYS A 12 11.00 -1.32 5.64
CA LYS A 12 12.15 -1.82 4.87
C LYS A 12 11.96 -1.54 3.38
N ASP A 13 10.79 -1.84 2.86
CA ASP A 13 10.44 -1.60 1.47
C ASP A 13 10.54 -0.12 1.12
N TYR A 14 10.08 0.74 2.02
CA TYR A 14 10.12 2.19 1.83
C TYR A 14 11.54 2.70 1.63
N LYS A 15 12.48 2.21 2.42
CA LYS A 15 13.89 2.59 2.27
C LYS A 15 14.42 2.24 0.88
N THR A 16 14.06 1.05 0.40
CA THR A 16 14.47 0.59 -0.92
C THR A 16 13.88 1.46 -2.03
N ILE A 17 12.59 1.75 -1.94
CA ILE A 17 11.87 2.58 -2.90
C ILE A 17 12.48 3.98 -2.95
N LYS A 18 12.77 4.54 -1.79
CA LYS A 18 13.35 5.87 -1.70
C LYS A 18 14.74 5.92 -2.34
N LYS A 19 15.55 4.89 -2.11
CA LYS A 19 16.88 4.77 -2.73
C LYS A 19 16.79 4.69 -4.25
N ARG A 20 15.77 4.01 -4.77
CA ARG A 20 15.57 3.87 -6.21
C ARG A 20 15.08 5.17 -6.87
N GLY A 21 14.74 6.19 -6.07
CA GLY A 21 14.30 7.47 -6.60
C GLY A 21 12.83 7.55 -7.00
N TYR A 22 12.00 6.67 -6.48
CA TYR A 22 10.55 6.70 -6.74
C TYR A 22 9.94 7.99 -6.21
N ASN A 23 8.88 8.45 -6.86
CA ASN A 23 8.20 9.68 -6.45
C ASN A 23 7.36 9.46 -5.20
N ILE A 24 7.95 9.73 -4.05
CA ILE A 24 7.32 9.51 -2.75
C ILE A 24 6.02 10.33 -2.58
N LYS A 25 5.91 11.47 -3.26
CA LYS A 25 4.69 12.28 -3.19
C LYS A 25 3.47 11.53 -3.74
N LYS A 26 3.67 10.69 -4.75
CA LYS A 26 2.59 9.85 -5.29
C LYS A 26 2.11 8.85 -4.25
N LEU A 27 3.05 8.25 -3.52
CA LEU A 27 2.73 7.32 -2.43
C LEU A 27 1.97 8.05 -1.32
N GLU A 28 2.46 9.21 -0.92
CA GLU A 28 1.82 10.00 0.14
C GLU A 28 0.38 10.35 -0.21
N LYS A 29 0.13 10.71 -1.47
CA LYS A 29 -1.21 11.04 -1.93
C LYS A 29 -2.17 9.84 -1.80
N VAL A 30 -1.72 8.66 -2.18
CA VAL A 30 -2.52 7.44 -2.06
C VAL A 30 -2.81 7.14 -0.59
N ILE A 31 -1.80 7.24 0.26
CA ILE A 31 -1.97 6.99 1.69
C ILE A 31 -2.98 7.96 2.29
N GLU A 32 -2.93 9.22 1.89
CA GLU A 32 -3.86 10.25 2.38
C GLU A 32 -5.30 9.91 1.99
N ILE A 33 -5.52 9.51 0.75
CA ILE A 33 -6.85 9.13 0.29
C ILE A 33 -7.39 7.96 1.13
N LEU A 34 -6.56 6.93 1.32
CA LEU A 34 -6.94 5.76 2.10
C LEU A 34 -7.20 6.10 3.56
N ALA A 35 -6.34 6.91 4.17
CA ALA A 35 -6.47 7.31 5.57
C ALA A 35 -7.74 8.13 5.82
N ASN A 36 -8.17 8.89 4.82
CA ASN A 36 -9.41 9.66 4.91
C ASN A 36 -10.64 8.84 4.53
N GLU A 37 -10.48 7.53 4.34
CA GLU A 37 -11.56 6.60 4.00
C GLU A 37 -12.28 6.97 2.71
N MET A 38 -11.58 7.62 1.80
CA MET A 38 -12.10 7.96 0.50
C MET A 38 -11.77 6.84 -0.49
N GLN A 39 -12.63 6.69 -1.48
CA GLN A 39 -12.40 5.68 -2.51
C GLN A 39 -11.29 6.15 -3.45
N LEU A 40 -10.33 5.24 -3.74
CA LEU A 40 -9.30 5.52 -4.71
C LEU A 40 -9.90 5.61 -6.12
N PRO A 41 -9.43 6.55 -6.94
CA PRO A 41 -9.82 6.57 -8.35
C PRO A 41 -9.53 5.24 -9.03
N GLU A 42 -10.32 4.90 -10.03
CA GLU A 42 -10.26 3.61 -10.70
C GLU A 42 -8.88 3.30 -11.29
N GLN A 43 -8.13 4.33 -11.68
CA GLN A 43 -6.79 4.15 -12.23
C GLN A 43 -5.82 3.44 -11.30
N TYR A 44 -6.07 3.47 -10.00
CA TYR A 44 -5.21 2.81 -9.02
C TYR A 44 -5.52 1.32 -8.86
N LYS A 45 -6.56 0.83 -9.50
CA LYS A 45 -6.92 -0.60 -9.54
C LYS A 45 -6.93 -1.26 -8.17
N ASP A 46 -7.50 -0.59 -7.19
CA ASP A 46 -7.62 -1.10 -5.83
C ASP A 46 -8.49 -2.36 -5.80
N HIS A 47 -7.99 -3.44 -5.19
CA HIS A 47 -8.71 -4.70 -5.14
C HIS A 47 -8.27 -5.57 -3.98
N ASN A 48 -9.13 -6.52 -3.61
CA ASN A 48 -8.81 -7.51 -2.56
C ASN A 48 -7.79 -8.52 -3.09
N LEU A 49 -6.91 -8.94 -2.20
CA LEU A 49 -5.98 -10.03 -2.50
C LEU A 49 -6.56 -11.36 -2.00
N SER A 50 -6.00 -12.45 -2.51
CA SER A 50 -6.40 -13.80 -2.14
C SER A 50 -5.17 -14.61 -1.71
N GLY A 51 -5.38 -15.91 -1.42
CA GLY A 51 -4.29 -16.78 -0.99
C GLY A 51 -3.68 -16.33 0.32
N ASN A 52 -2.35 -16.27 0.36
CA ASN A 52 -1.63 -15.90 1.58
C ASN A 52 -1.89 -14.46 2.04
N TYR A 53 -2.41 -13.63 1.14
CA TYR A 53 -2.74 -12.23 1.44
C TYR A 53 -4.24 -12.00 1.60
N LYS A 54 -5.00 -13.06 1.86
CA LYS A 54 -6.44 -12.91 2.11
C LYS A 54 -6.68 -11.94 3.26
N GLY A 55 -7.59 -11.01 3.06
CA GLY A 55 -7.88 -9.96 4.04
C GLY A 55 -7.09 -8.68 3.82
N TYR A 56 -6.14 -8.70 2.89
CA TYR A 56 -5.37 -7.52 2.50
C TYR A 56 -5.85 -7.00 1.15
N ARG A 57 -5.52 -5.75 0.87
CA ARG A 57 -5.85 -5.11 -0.40
C ARG A 57 -4.57 -4.62 -1.06
N GLU A 58 -4.65 -4.45 -2.37
CA GLU A 58 -3.55 -3.95 -3.17
C GLU A 58 -4.04 -2.82 -4.06
N CYS A 59 -3.24 -1.78 -4.21
CA CYS A 59 -3.48 -0.77 -5.24
C CYS A 59 -2.20 -0.49 -6.00
N HIS A 60 -2.35 0.05 -7.21
CA HIS A 60 -1.24 0.38 -8.11
C HIS A 60 -1.02 1.89 -8.06
N ILE A 61 0.10 2.31 -7.47
CA ILE A 61 0.48 3.73 -7.49
C ILE A 61 0.92 4.09 -8.91
N GLU A 62 1.64 3.15 -9.54
CA GLU A 62 2.00 3.15 -10.96
C GLU A 62 1.85 1.71 -11.44
N PRO A 63 1.85 1.43 -12.76
CA PRO A 63 1.59 0.08 -13.25
C PRO A 63 2.40 -1.04 -12.58
N ASP A 64 3.66 -0.77 -12.23
CA ASP A 64 4.50 -1.74 -11.54
C ASP A 64 4.98 -1.21 -10.19
N TRP A 65 4.16 -0.43 -9.53
CA TRP A 65 4.49 0.08 -8.19
C TRP A 65 3.27 -0.10 -7.30
N LEU A 66 3.32 -1.12 -6.45
CA LEU A 66 2.17 -1.62 -5.70
C LEU A 66 2.28 -1.29 -4.22
N LEU A 67 1.13 -1.03 -3.61
CA LEU A 67 1.01 -0.89 -2.17
C LEU A 67 0.05 -1.96 -1.66
N ILE A 68 0.52 -2.78 -0.72
CA ILE A 68 -0.33 -3.75 -0.03
C ILE A 68 -0.66 -3.18 1.34
N TYR A 69 -1.95 -3.15 1.66
CA TYR A 69 -2.43 -2.55 2.90
C TYR A 69 -3.64 -3.30 3.44
N LYS A 70 -4.03 -2.94 4.65
CA LYS A 70 -5.21 -3.51 5.30
C LYS A 70 -5.91 -2.42 6.09
N ILE A 71 -7.23 -2.37 6.01
CA ILE A 71 -8.03 -1.46 6.83
C ILE A 71 -8.75 -2.28 7.88
N GLU A 72 -8.53 -1.94 9.14
CA GLU A 72 -9.13 -2.61 10.28
C GLU A 72 -10.09 -1.65 10.95
N ASN A 73 -11.39 -1.78 10.62
CA ASN A 73 -12.39 -0.82 11.04
C ASN A 73 -12.65 -0.81 12.56
N ASP A 74 -12.56 -1.95 13.21
CA ASP A 74 -12.79 -2.06 14.64
C ASP A 74 -11.73 -1.34 15.48
N ILE A 75 -10.54 -1.13 14.94
CA ILE A 75 -9.49 -0.34 15.61
C ILE A 75 -9.15 0.93 14.83
N ILE A 76 -9.95 1.25 13.83
CA ILE A 76 -9.85 2.47 13.02
C ILE A 76 -8.42 2.70 12.52
N THR A 77 -7.82 1.65 11.95
CA THR A 77 -6.41 1.66 11.55
C THR A 77 -6.21 1.26 10.10
N LEU A 78 -5.34 2.01 9.42
CA LEU A 78 -4.81 1.66 8.10
C LEU A 78 -3.40 1.12 8.31
N THR A 79 -3.20 -0.16 8.04
CA THR A 79 -1.89 -0.80 8.17
C THR A 79 -1.25 -0.92 6.79
N LEU A 80 -0.07 -0.32 6.63
CA LEU A 80 0.71 -0.41 5.40
C LEU A 80 1.69 -1.56 5.54
N VAL A 81 1.61 -2.53 4.64
CA VAL A 81 2.31 -3.82 4.78
C VAL A 81 3.51 -3.93 3.86
N HIS A 82 3.33 -3.67 2.57
CA HIS A 82 4.41 -3.75 1.58
C HIS A 82 4.28 -2.65 0.54
N ILE A 83 5.41 -2.25 -0.02
CA ILE A 83 5.47 -1.30 -1.14
C ILE A 83 6.62 -1.71 -2.05
N GLY A 84 6.36 -1.86 -3.34
CA GLY A 84 7.41 -2.27 -4.28
C GLY A 84 6.83 -2.68 -5.62
N THR A 85 7.69 -3.25 -6.46
CA THR A 85 7.29 -3.76 -7.76
C THR A 85 6.69 -5.15 -7.61
N HIS A 86 6.07 -5.67 -8.67
CA HIS A 86 5.58 -7.05 -8.68
C HIS A 86 6.70 -8.02 -8.32
N SER A 87 7.90 -7.82 -8.87
CA SER A 87 9.05 -8.66 -8.57
C SER A 87 9.44 -8.60 -7.09
N ASP A 88 9.38 -7.41 -6.49
CA ASP A 88 9.74 -7.25 -5.09
C ASP A 88 8.76 -8.00 -4.17
N LEU A 89 7.47 -7.93 -4.49
CA LEU A 89 6.41 -8.38 -3.57
C LEU A 89 5.95 -9.81 -3.84
N PHE A 90 6.00 -10.24 -5.08
CA PHE A 90 5.48 -11.55 -5.49
C PHE A 90 6.54 -12.40 -6.17
N ARG A 91 7.77 -12.21 -5.78
CA ARG A 91 8.88 -12.98 -6.30
C ARG A 91 8.69 -14.47 -5.99
N LYS A 92 9.03 -15.28 -6.96
CA LYS A 92 9.01 -16.73 -6.80
C LYS A 92 10.40 -17.27 -6.56
#